data_3cad88e115206149b15ff8975369e748
#
_entry.id   3cad88e115206149b15ff8975369e748
#
_cell.length_a   1.000
_cell.length_b   1.000
_cell.length_c   1.000
_cell.angle_alpha   90.00
_cell.angle_beta   90.00
_cell.angle_gamma   90.00
#
_symmetry.space_group_name_H-M   'P 1'
#
loop_
_entity.id
_entity.type
_entity.pdbx_description
1 polymer ?
#
loop_
_entity_poly.entity_id
_entity_poly.type
_entity_poly.pdbx_seq_one_letter_code
_entity_poly.pdbx_strand_id
1 'polypeptide(L)'
;EAYSGSRSYYALAESVKNIFGYQYTIPTHQGRGAEQIYIPVLIKKREQEKGLDRSKMVAFSNYFFDTTQGHSQINGCTVRNVYIKEAFDTGVRYDFKGNFDLEGLERGIEEVGPNNVPYIVATITSNSAGGQPVSLANLKAMYSIAKKYDIPVVMDSARFAENAYFIKQREAEYKDWTIEQITRETYKYADMLAMSAKKDAMVPMGGLLCMKDDSFFDVYTECRTLCVVQEGFPTYGG
;
A
#
# COMPACT_ATOMS: atom_id res chain seq x y z
N GLU A 1 14.15 -3.83 -26.28
CA GLU A 1 14.55 -3.25 -24.99
C GLU A 1 13.52 -3.55 -23.89
N ALA A 2 12.22 -3.49 -24.18
CA ALA A 2 11.17 -3.69 -23.15
C ALA A 2 11.26 -5.05 -22.45
N TYR A 3 11.65 -6.13 -23.14
CA TYR A 3 11.75 -7.48 -22.57
C TYR A 3 13.03 -7.73 -21.79
N SER A 4 14.12 -7.02 -22.10
CA SER A 4 15.44 -7.24 -21.50
C SER A 4 15.79 -6.26 -20.37
N GLY A 5 14.89 -5.33 -20.08
CA GLY A 5 15.13 -4.22 -19.14
C GLY A 5 15.91 -3.08 -19.82
N SER A 6 15.26 -1.92 -19.93
CA SER A 6 15.88 -0.72 -20.45
C SER A 6 16.74 -0.01 -19.41
N ARG A 7 17.62 0.89 -19.83
CA ARG A 7 18.38 1.74 -18.91
C ARG A 7 17.46 2.56 -18.01
N SER A 8 16.32 3.04 -18.56
CA SER A 8 15.30 3.77 -17.82
C SER A 8 14.66 2.92 -16.71
N TYR A 9 14.43 1.63 -16.98
CA TYR A 9 13.92 0.73 -15.95
C TYR A 9 14.90 0.58 -14.78
N TYR A 10 16.19 0.37 -15.07
CA TYR A 10 17.19 0.23 -14.00
C TYR A 10 17.34 1.53 -13.19
N ALA A 11 17.31 2.69 -13.86
CA ALA A 11 17.34 3.98 -13.18
C ALA A 11 16.10 4.19 -12.28
N LEU A 12 14.91 3.79 -12.75
CA LEU A 12 13.67 3.80 -11.95
C LEU A 12 13.77 2.88 -10.74
N ALA A 13 14.21 1.64 -10.93
CA ALA A 13 14.36 0.67 -9.85
C ALA A 13 15.39 1.13 -8.80
N GLU A 14 16.48 1.74 -9.23
CA GLU A 14 17.46 2.35 -8.34
C GLU A 14 16.86 3.53 -7.56
N SER A 15 16.09 4.40 -8.21
CA SER A 15 15.39 5.50 -7.54
C SER A 15 14.39 4.99 -6.49
N VAL A 16 13.62 3.95 -6.80
CA VAL A 16 12.71 3.30 -5.85
C VAL A 16 13.48 2.74 -4.65
N LYS A 17 14.59 2.06 -4.90
CA LYS A 17 15.45 1.52 -3.85
C LYS A 17 16.02 2.64 -2.95
N ASN A 18 16.42 3.75 -3.54
CA ASN A 18 17.00 4.88 -2.81
C ASN A 18 15.95 5.62 -1.98
N ILE A 19 14.75 5.85 -2.52
CA ILE A 19 13.68 6.60 -1.83
C ILE A 19 12.95 5.73 -0.81
N PHE A 20 12.50 4.55 -1.22
CA PHE A 20 11.60 3.70 -0.42
C PHE A 20 12.31 2.53 0.26
N GLY A 21 13.49 2.11 -0.22
CA GLY A 21 14.22 0.96 0.29
C GLY A 21 13.76 -0.38 -0.27
N TYR A 22 12.94 -0.38 -1.31
CA TYR A 22 12.35 -1.57 -1.88
C TYR A 22 13.21 -2.16 -3.00
N GLN A 23 13.30 -3.48 -3.03
CA GLN A 23 14.21 -4.20 -3.91
C GLN A 23 13.62 -4.49 -5.28
N TYR A 24 12.31 -4.77 -5.32
CA TYR A 24 11.63 -5.18 -6.55
C TYR A 24 10.65 -4.10 -7.01
N THR A 25 10.70 -3.79 -8.30
CA THR A 25 9.88 -2.74 -8.91
C THR A 25 9.21 -3.24 -10.17
N ILE A 26 7.89 -3.06 -10.26
CA ILE A 26 7.08 -3.32 -11.44
C ILE A 26 6.40 -2.00 -11.80
N PRO A 27 6.78 -1.36 -12.92
CA PRO A 27 6.04 -0.21 -13.42
C PRO A 27 4.71 -0.67 -14.00
N THR A 28 3.67 0.12 -13.77
CA THR A 28 2.30 -0.11 -14.26
C THR A 28 1.78 1.17 -14.94
N HIS A 29 0.69 1.06 -15.70
CA HIS A 29 0.09 2.22 -16.36
C HIS A 29 -0.37 3.29 -15.36
N GLN A 30 -0.86 2.85 -14.19
CA GLN A 30 -1.33 3.72 -13.11
C GLN A 30 -1.55 2.88 -11.83
N GLY A 31 -1.90 3.54 -10.72
CA GLY A 31 -2.11 2.86 -9.44
C GLY A 31 -3.14 1.72 -9.50
N ARG A 32 -4.27 1.94 -10.19
CA ARG A 32 -5.28 0.87 -10.35
C ARG A 32 -4.81 -0.31 -11.20
N GLY A 33 -3.84 -0.13 -12.07
CA GLY A 33 -3.15 -1.23 -12.75
C GLY A 33 -2.34 -2.07 -11.76
N ALA A 34 -1.64 -1.41 -10.82
CA ALA A 34 -0.97 -2.12 -9.74
C ALA A 34 -1.96 -2.93 -8.87
N GLU A 35 -3.10 -2.33 -8.52
CA GLU A 35 -4.17 -2.99 -7.75
C GLU A 35 -4.72 -4.24 -8.47
N GLN A 36 -4.96 -4.14 -9.77
CA GLN A 36 -5.43 -5.25 -10.61
C GLN A 36 -4.46 -6.43 -10.59
N ILE A 37 -3.18 -6.19 -10.37
CA ILE A 37 -2.14 -7.19 -10.38
C ILE A 37 -1.94 -7.80 -9.00
N TYR A 38 -1.69 -7.00 -7.95
CA TYR A 38 -1.31 -7.53 -6.65
C TYR A 38 -2.48 -8.11 -5.85
N ILE A 39 -3.69 -7.58 -6.00
CA ILE A 39 -4.85 -8.03 -5.21
C ILE A 39 -5.19 -9.50 -5.48
N PRO A 40 -5.39 -9.94 -6.73
CA PRO A 40 -5.66 -11.35 -7.00
C PRO A 40 -4.51 -12.27 -6.58
N VAL A 41 -3.25 -11.82 -6.68
CA VAL A 41 -2.08 -12.61 -6.28
C VAL A 41 -2.08 -12.84 -4.76
N LEU A 42 -2.29 -11.80 -3.96
CA LEU A 42 -2.32 -11.93 -2.50
C LEU A 42 -3.51 -12.77 -2.01
N ILE A 43 -4.70 -12.60 -2.61
CA ILE A 43 -5.89 -13.41 -2.30
C ILE A 43 -5.61 -14.88 -2.62
N LYS A 44 -5.13 -15.18 -3.83
CA LYS A 44 -4.79 -16.54 -4.26
C LYS A 44 -3.72 -17.18 -3.38
N LYS A 45 -2.67 -16.43 -3.05
CA LYS A 45 -1.60 -16.91 -2.15
C LYS A 45 -2.19 -17.29 -0.79
N ARG A 46 -3.02 -16.44 -0.19
CA ARG A 46 -3.65 -16.71 1.11
C ARG A 46 -4.60 -17.90 1.04
N GLU A 47 -5.38 -18.03 -0.04
CA GLU A 47 -6.26 -19.18 -0.30
C GLU A 47 -5.47 -20.49 -0.34
N GLN A 48 -4.35 -20.52 -1.06
CA GLN A 48 -3.50 -21.70 -1.22
C GLN A 48 -2.76 -22.08 0.08
N GLU A 49 -2.18 -21.10 0.77
CA GLU A 49 -1.40 -21.34 2.00
C GLU A 49 -2.26 -21.82 3.18
N LYS A 50 -3.51 -21.36 3.26
CA LYS A 50 -4.39 -21.65 4.40
C LYS A 50 -5.54 -22.59 4.05
N GLY A 51 -5.70 -23.01 2.78
CA GLY A 51 -6.78 -23.90 2.34
C GLY A 51 -8.17 -23.29 2.52
N LEU A 52 -8.31 -21.97 2.30
CA LEU A 52 -9.51 -21.20 2.63
C LEU A 52 -10.35 -20.88 1.39
N ASP A 53 -11.64 -20.65 1.63
CA ASP A 53 -12.56 -20.08 0.65
C ASP A 53 -12.41 -18.55 0.64
N ARG A 54 -12.09 -17.98 -0.53
CA ARG A 54 -11.94 -16.54 -0.71
C ARG A 54 -13.18 -15.72 -0.34
N SER A 55 -14.38 -16.31 -0.40
CA SER A 55 -15.62 -15.66 0.01
C SER A 55 -15.67 -15.30 1.51
N LYS A 56 -14.81 -15.94 2.32
CA LYS A 56 -14.64 -15.65 3.74
C LYS A 56 -13.55 -14.63 4.03
N MET A 57 -12.78 -14.24 3.01
CA MET A 57 -11.67 -13.30 3.18
C MET A 57 -12.16 -11.87 3.34
N VAL A 58 -11.50 -11.15 4.24
CA VAL A 58 -11.75 -9.75 4.55
C VAL A 58 -10.42 -8.99 4.56
N ALA A 59 -10.27 -8.04 3.66
CA ALA A 59 -9.16 -7.11 3.68
C ALA A 59 -9.49 -5.87 4.53
N PHE A 60 -8.50 -5.30 5.20
CA PHE A 60 -8.65 -4.13 6.07
C PHE A 60 -7.90 -2.91 5.54
N SER A 61 -8.42 -1.71 5.78
CA SER A 61 -7.73 -0.44 5.52
C SER A 61 -8.16 0.62 6.52
N ASN A 62 -7.33 1.65 6.72
CA ASN A 62 -7.79 2.88 7.36
C ASN A 62 -8.99 3.48 6.60
N TYR A 63 -8.90 3.54 5.26
CA TYR A 63 -10.05 3.72 4.37
C TYR A 63 -9.65 3.35 2.94
N PHE A 64 -10.35 2.41 2.34
CA PHE A 64 -10.08 2.01 0.96
C PHE A 64 -10.35 3.13 -0.02
N PHE A 65 -9.47 3.26 -0.99
CA PHE A 65 -9.79 3.99 -2.21
C PHE A 65 -10.77 3.16 -3.07
N ASP A 66 -11.63 3.82 -3.84
CA ASP A 66 -12.74 3.17 -4.57
C ASP A 66 -12.27 2.02 -5.47
N THR A 67 -11.15 2.21 -6.19
CA THR A 67 -10.64 1.16 -7.10
C THR A 67 -10.02 -0.01 -6.34
N THR A 68 -9.35 0.24 -5.22
CA THR A 68 -8.79 -0.82 -4.36
C THR A 68 -9.92 -1.67 -3.77
N GLN A 69 -11.00 -1.03 -3.30
CA GLN A 69 -12.20 -1.71 -2.86
C GLN A 69 -12.82 -2.53 -4.00
N GLY A 70 -13.00 -1.93 -5.18
CA GLY A 70 -13.58 -2.59 -6.34
C GLY A 70 -12.79 -3.83 -6.77
N HIS A 71 -11.46 -3.72 -6.86
CA HIS A 71 -10.60 -4.86 -7.19
C HIS A 71 -10.66 -5.97 -6.14
N SER A 72 -10.74 -5.62 -4.85
CA SER A 72 -10.90 -6.61 -3.78
C SER A 72 -12.21 -7.39 -3.94
N GLN A 73 -13.32 -6.69 -4.14
CA GLN A 73 -14.66 -7.27 -4.28
C GLN A 73 -14.83 -8.11 -5.54
N ILE A 74 -14.29 -7.66 -6.68
CA ILE A 74 -14.30 -8.43 -7.95
C ILE A 74 -13.55 -9.75 -7.77
N ASN A 75 -12.51 -9.79 -6.94
CA ASN A 75 -11.75 -10.99 -6.62
C ASN A 75 -12.36 -11.82 -5.47
N GLY A 76 -13.58 -11.50 -5.03
CA GLY A 76 -14.33 -12.26 -4.03
C GLY A 76 -13.94 -11.98 -2.58
N CYS A 77 -13.14 -10.95 -2.32
CA CYS A 77 -12.73 -10.56 -0.98
C CYS A 77 -13.58 -9.39 -0.46
N THR A 78 -14.15 -9.53 0.73
CA THR A 78 -14.85 -8.43 1.42
C THR A 78 -13.84 -7.42 1.93
N VAL A 79 -14.25 -6.15 2.09
CA VAL A 79 -13.41 -5.08 2.64
C VAL A 79 -14.02 -4.49 3.90
N ARG A 80 -13.16 -4.10 4.85
CA ARG A 80 -13.56 -3.42 6.09
C ARG A 80 -12.67 -2.21 6.33
N ASN A 81 -13.29 -1.03 6.44
CA ASN A 81 -12.60 0.19 6.84
C ASN A 81 -12.51 0.28 8.36
N VAL A 82 -11.34 0.61 8.88
CA VAL A 82 -11.04 0.73 10.32
C VAL A 82 -10.33 2.06 10.58
N TYR A 83 -11.11 3.14 10.58
CA TYR A 83 -10.66 4.51 10.79
C TYR A 83 -11.04 5.00 12.19
N ILE A 84 -10.30 5.98 12.69
CA ILE A 84 -10.61 6.63 13.97
C ILE A 84 -11.92 7.43 13.88
N LYS A 85 -12.60 7.60 15.00
CA LYS A 85 -13.90 8.31 15.07
C LYS A 85 -13.83 9.76 14.57
N GLU A 86 -12.68 10.42 14.69
CA GLU A 86 -12.44 11.80 14.25
C GLU A 86 -12.30 11.93 12.73
N ALA A 87 -12.13 10.82 11.98
CA ALA A 87 -11.80 10.84 10.55
C ALA A 87 -12.76 11.68 9.70
N PHE A 88 -14.06 11.59 9.97
CA PHE A 88 -15.12 12.29 9.23
C PHE A 88 -15.80 13.39 10.03
N ASP A 89 -15.39 13.66 11.26
CA ASP A 89 -15.92 14.75 12.06
C ASP A 89 -15.23 16.07 11.68
N THR A 90 -15.92 16.89 10.90
CA THR A 90 -15.42 18.20 10.46
C THR A 90 -15.37 19.24 11.57
N GLY A 91 -16.09 19.03 12.67
CA GLY A 91 -16.13 19.91 13.84
C GLY A 91 -14.94 19.74 14.77
N VAL A 92 -14.21 18.62 14.67
CA VAL A 92 -13.08 18.31 15.54
C VAL A 92 -11.76 18.54 14.79
N ARG A 93 -10.84 19.29 15.40
CA ARG A 93 -9.46 19.39 14.92
C ARG A 93 -8.66 18.22 15.47
N TYR A 94 -8.09 17.41 14.57
CA TYR A 94 -7.22 16.30 14.87
C TYR A 94 -6.09 16.21 13.86
N ASP A 95 -4.86 16.02 14.30
CA ASP A 95 -3.69 16.16 13.43
C ASP A 95 -3.54 15.04 12.40
N PHE A 96 -4.03 13.84 12.70
CA PHE A 96 -3.88 12.66 11.84
C PHE A 96 -5.20 11.91 11.67
N LYS A 97 -6.17 12.56 11.04
CA LYS A 97 -7.50 11.97 10.79
C LYS A 97 -7.49 10.76 9.87
N GLY A 98 -6.38 10.52 9.15
CA GLY A 98 -6.19 9.33 8.33
C GLY A 98 -5.78 8.07 9.12
N ASN A 99 -5.56 8.16 10.44
CA ASN A 99 -5.11 7.04 11.26
C ASN A 99 -6.07 5.86 11.25
N PHE A 100 -5.50 4.67 11.42
CA PHE A 100 -6.25 3.46 11.77
C PHE A 100 -6.79 3.56 13.20
N ASP A 101 -8.02 3.06 13.40
CA ASP A 101 -8.47 2.58 14.70
C ASP A 101 -7.79 1.24 14.98
N LEU A 102 -6.72 1.27 15.77
CA LEU A 102 -5.86 0.10 16.02
C LEU A 102 -6.58 -1.00 16.80
N GLU A 103 -7.41 -0.62 17.77
CA GLU A 103 -8.22 -1.58 18.55
C GLU A 103 -9.29 -2.21 17.65
N GLY A 104 -9.94 -1.39 16.81
CA GLY A 104 -10.90 -1.84 15.82
C GLY A 104 -10.28 -2.76 14.76
N LEU A 105 -9.05 -2.49 14.35
CA LEU A 105 -8.30 -3.35 13.43
C LEU A 105 -8.03 -4.72 14.06
N GLU A 106 -7.44 -4.74 15.25
CA GLU A 106 -7.06 -5.98 15.91
C GLU A 106 -8.29 -6.85 16.24
N ARG A 107 -9.32 -6.24 16.81
CA ARG A 107 -10.62 -6.91 17.05
C ARG A 107 -11.23 -7.44 15.76
N GLY A 108 -11.21 -6.66 14.67
CA GLY A 108 -11.74 -7.08 13.38
C GLY A 108 -10.99 -8.27 12.78
N ILE A 109 -9.66 -8.33 12.93
CA ILE A 109 -8.84 -9.46 12.50
C ILE A 109 -9.22 -10.72 13.31
N GLU A 110 -9.38 -10.59 14.62
CA GLU A 110 -9.76 -11.70 15.49
C GLU A 110 -11.18 -12.21 15.20
N GLU A 111 -12.15 -11.31 14.96
CA GLU A 111 -13.53 -11.66 14.59
C GLU A 111 -13.63 -12.49 13.31
N VAL A 112 -12.89 -12.11 12.26
CA VAL A 112 -12.94 -12.83 10.98
C VAL A 112 -12.01 -14.05 10.95
N GLY A 113 -11.12 -14.12 11.91
CA GLY A 113 -10.03 -15.09 11.98
C GLY A 113 -8.82 -14.62 11.14
N PRO A 114 -7.61 -14.57 11.73
CA PRO A 114 -6.41 -14.02 11.08
C PRO A 114 -6.07 -14.66 9.73
N ASN A 115 -6.36 -15.95 9.58
CA ASN A 115 -6.14 -16.67 8.33
C ASN A 115 -7.00 -16.16 7.18
N ASN A 116 -8.17 -15.59 7.47
CA ASN A 116 -9.08 -15.03 6.47
C ASN A 116 -8.71 -13.59 6.04
N VAL A 117 -7.61 -13.05 6.54
CA VAL A 117 -7.15 -11.71 6.15
C VAL A 117 -6.01 -11.82 5.15
N PRO A 118 -6.24 -11.53 3.85
CA PRO A 118 -5.21 -11.69 2.83
C PRO A 118 -4.19 -10.55 2.85
N TYR A 119 -4.59 -9.34 3.24
CA TYR A 119 -3.73 -8.15 3.34
C TYR A 119 -4.41 -7.01 4.10
N ILE A 120 -3.58 -6.07 4.54
CA ILE A 120 -4.00 -4.76 5.04
C ILE A 120 -3.47 -3.70 4.07
N VAL A 121 -4.31 -2.70 3.73
CA VAL A 121 -3.90 -1.55 2.92
C VAL A 121 -3.82 -0.31 3.80
N ALA A 122 -2.66 0.34 3.84
CA ALA A 122 -2.50 1.65 4.47
C ALA A 122 -2.53 2.73 3.38
N THR A 123 -3.61 3.50 3.33
CA THR A 123 -3.79 4.60 2.37
C THR A 123 -3.21 5.90 2.92
N ILE A 124 -2.16 6.39 2.29
CA ILE A 124 -1.44 7.61 2.67
C ILE A 124 -1.33 8.62 1.51
N THR A 125 -1.80 9.86 1.64
CA THR A 125 -2.78 10.29 2.66
C THR A 125 -4.13 9.59 2.43
N SER A 126 -4.98 9.50 3.46
CA SER A 126 -6.31 8.87 3.31
C SER A 126 -7.22 9.74 2.42
N ASN A 127 -7.32 9.40 1.14
CA ASN A 127 -8.02 10.19 0.13
C ASN A 127 -9.49 10.39 0.47
N SER A 128 -10.19 9.32 0.82
CA SER A 128 -11.64 9.33 1.07
C SER A 128 -12.01 10.06 2.36
N ALA A 129 -11.07 10.24 3.28
CA ALA A 129 -11.21 11.08 4.46
C ALA A 129 -10.83 12.57 4.19
N GLY A 130 -10.78 12.98 2.92
CA GLY A 130 -10.41 14.35 2.53
C GLY A 130 -8.89 14.58 2.44
N GLY A 131 -8.10 13.57 2.09
CA GLY A 131 -6.64 13.67 2.00
C GLY A 131 -5.95 13.76 3.36
N GLN A 132 -6.55 13.19 4.40
CA GLN A 132 -6.04 13.30 5.76
C GLN A 132 -4.79 12.44 5.98
N PRO A 133 -3.75 12.97 6.64
CA PRO A 133 -2.50 12.24 6.86
C PRO A 133 -2.65 11.15 7.93
N VAL A 134 -1.74 10.18 7.82
CA VAL A 134 -1.54 9.10 8.78
C VAL A 134 -0.22 9.33 9.52
N SER A 135 -0.22 9.24 10.85
CA SER A 135 0.97 9.40 11.66
C SER A 135 1.93 8.22 11.52
N LEU A 136 3.22 8.47 11.64
CA LEU A 136 4.21 7.40 11.60
C LEU A 136 4.06 6.47 12.81
N ALA A 137 3.70 7.02 13.97
CA ALA A 137 3.41 6.23 15.16
C ALA A 137 2.26 5.23 14.94
N ASN A 138 1.17 5.66 14.25
CA ASN A 138 0.05 4.79 13.93
C ASN A 138 0.43 3.72 12.90
N LEU A 139 1.22 4.06 11.87
CA LEU A 139 1.73 3.09 10.89
C LEU A 139 2.62 2.03 11.55
N LYS A 140 3.50 2.42 12.48
CA LYS A 140 4.32 1.48 13.28
C LYS A 140 3.45 0.49 14.06
N ALA A 141 2.44 0.99 14.75
CA ALA A 141 1.54 0.17 15.56
C ALA A 141 0.68 -0.76 14.68
N MET A 142 0.11 -0.26 13.58
CA MET A 142 -0.62 -1.06 12.61
C MET A 142 0.24 -2.20 12.04
N TYR A 143 1.48 -1.89 11.66
CA TYR A 143 2.40 -2.90 11.12
C TYR A 143 2.75 -3.96 12.17
N SER A 144 2.89 -3.58 13.44
CA SER A 144 3.13 -4.53 14.53
C SER A 144 1.94 -5.49 14.71
N ILE A 145 0.70 -4.99 14.60
CA ILE A 145 -0.51 -5.82 14.61
C ILE A 145 -0.49 -6.77 13.39
N ALA A 146 -0.24 -6.26 12.20
CA ALA A 146 -0.18 -7.07 10.99
C ALA A 146 0.84 -8.21 11.11
N LYS A 147 2.04 -7.93 11.62
CA LYS A 147 3.10 -8.93 11.81
C LYS A 147 2.78 -9.96 12.89
N LYS A 148 2.07 -9.59 13.95
CA LYS A 148 1.56 -10.53 14.97
C LYS A 148 0.72 -11.65 14.34
N TYR A 149 -0.04 -11.33 13.29
CA TYR A 149 -0.96 -12.24 12.63
C TYR A 149 -0.47 -12.75 11.26
N ASP A 150 0.78 -12.49 10.89
CA ASP A 150 1.36 -12.88 9.60
C ASP A 150 0.51 -12.38 8.41
N ILE A 151 0.14 -11.09 8.44
CA ILE A 151 -0.65 -10.44 7.41
C ILE A 151 0.25 -9.45 6.65
N PRO A 152 0.34 -9.53 5.31
CA PRO A 152 1.09 -8.57 4.52
C PRO A 152 0.44 -7.19 4.51
N VAL A 153 1.27 -6.14 4.52
CA VAL A 153 0.83 -4.75 4.45
C VAL A 153 1.22 -4.14 3.10
N VAL A 154 0.24 -3.57 2.43
CA VAL A 154 0.43 -2.79 1.20
C VAL A 154 0.22 -1.31 1.49
N MET A 155 1.21 -0.47 1.18
CA MET A 155 1.08 0.98 1.26
C MET A 155 0.50 1.53 -0.04
N ASP A 156 -0.73 2.09 -0.01
CA ASP A 156 -1.22 2.94 -1.10
C ASP A 156 -0.56 4.30 -1.00
N SER A 157 0.38 4.54 -1.91
CA SER A 157 1.44 5.54 -1.80
C SER A 157 1.23 6.76 -2.67
N ALA A 158 0.00 7.01 -3.11
CA ALA A 158 -0.29 8.08 -4.06
C ALA A 158 0.21 9.46 -3.59
N ARG A 159 0.16 9.73 -2.27
CA ARG A 159 0.58 11.01 -1.68
C ARG A 159 1.60 10.82 -0.55
N PHE A 160 2.62 10.06 -0.84
CA PHE A 160 3.66 9.69 0.13
C PHE A 160 4.47 10.89 0.64
N ALA A 161 4.81 11.82 -0.23
CA ALA A 161 5.60 13.01 0.12
C ALA A 161 4.77 14.01 0.93
N GLU A 162 3.51 14.20 0.54
CA GLU A 162 2.54 14.99 1.30
C GLU A 162 2.35 14.43 2.71
N ASN A 163 2.17 13.11 2.84
CA ASN A 163 2.06 12.46 4.15
C ASN A 163 3.33 12.64 4.99
N ALA A 164 4.51 12.48 4.40
CA ALA A 164 5.79 12.71 5.08
C ALA A 164 5.96 14.17 5.53
N TYR A 165 5.47 15.13 4.74
CA TYR A 165 5.46 16.53 5.14
C TYR A 165 4.58 16.77 6.38
N PHE A 166 3.39 16.19 6.43
CA PHE A 166 2.54 16.31 7.62
C PHE A 166 3.15 15.64 8.86
N ILE A 167 3.81 14.49 8.71
CA ILE A 167 4.57 13.87 9.79
C ILE A 167 5.63 14.85 10.32
N LYS A 168 6.43 15.43 9.42
CA LYS A 168 7.44 16.45 9.78
C LYS A 168 6.85 17.62 10.56
N GLN A 169 5.67 18.10 10.16
CA GLN A 169 5.03 19.26 10.76
C GLN A 169 4.36 18.98 12.12
N ARG A 170 3.94 17.74 12.35
CA ARG A 170 3.00 17.41 13.43
C ARG A 170 3.54 16.38 14.43
N GLU A 171 4.56 15.61 14.08
CA GLU A 171 5.26 14.70 15.01
C GLU A 171 6.60 15.30 15.43
N ALA A 172 6.73 15.70 16.70
CA ALA A 172 7.90 16.43 17.23
C ALA A 172 9.23 15.66 17.01
N GLU A 173 9.18 14.33 17.00
CA GLU A 173 10.33 13.45 16.77
C GLU A 173 10.96 13.68 15.39
N TYR A 174 10.17 14.04 14.37
CA TYR A 174 10.60 14.11 12.97
C TYR A 174 10.77 15.54 12.43
N LYS A 175 10.59 16.57 13.27
CA LYS A 175 10.63 17.97 12.85
C LYS A 175 11.94 18.38 12.15
N ASP A 176 13.06 17.79 12.55
CA ASP A 176 14.39 18.09 12.01
C ASP A 176 14.82 17.11 10.90
N TRP A 177 14.00 16.11 10.58
CA TRP A 177 14.26 15.15 9.52
C TRP A 177 13.92 15.74 8.15
N THR A 178 14.60 15.27 7.10
CA THR A 178 14.20 15.56 5.71
C THR A 178 12.96 14.75 5.33
N ILE A 179 12.25 15.21 4.31
CA ILE A 179 11.10 14.43 3.75
C ILE A 179 11.55 13.05 3.27
N GLU A 180 12.75 12.97 2.67
CA GLU A 180 13.34 11.70 2.23
C GLU A 180 13.57 10.74 3.41
N GLN A 181 14.14 11.23 4.50
CA GLN A 181 14.36 10.42 5.71
C GLN A 181 13.05 9.91 6.30
N ILE A 182 12.02 10.76 6.39
CA ILE A 182 10.70 10.38 6.89
C ILE A 182 10.05 9.36 5.95
N THR A 183 10.13 9.59 4.64
CA THR A 183 9.65 8.64 3.64
C THR A 183 10.34 7.28 3.82
N ARG A 184 11.66 7.26 3.86
CA ARG A 184 12.44 6.03 4.06
C ARG A 184 12.06 5.29 5.34
N GLU A 185 11.83 6.00 6.43
CA GLU A 185 11.37 5.44 7.69
C GLU A 185 9.96 4.87 7.57
N THR A 186 9.03 5.61 6.97
CA THR A 186 7.63 5.20 6.78
C THR A 186 7.52 3.86 6.06
N TYR A 187 8.32 3.66 5.02
CA TYR A 187 8.25 2.45 4.20
C TYR A 187 8.88 1.20 4.84
N LYS A 188 9.48 1.33 6.02
CA LYS A 188 9.83 0.16 6.84
C LYS A 188 8.60 -0.58 7.35
N TYR A 189 7.46 0.11 7.45
CA TYR A 189 6.20 -0.39 8.02
C TYR A 189 5.18 -0.78 6.94
N ALA A 190 5.69 -1.29 5.82
CA ALA A 190 4.91 -1.98 4.81
C ALA A 190 5.80 -3.01 4.10
N ASP A 191 5.18 -4.02 3.49
CA ASP A 191 5.86 -5.07 2.75
C ASP A 191 5.86 -4.80 1.24
N MET A 192 4.83 -4.09 0.79
CA MET A 192 4.62 -3.70 -0.59
C MET A 192 4.16 -2.24 -0.68
N LEU A 193 4.38 -1.61 -1.81
CA LEU A 193 3.75 -0.35 -2.16
C LEU A 193 3.04 -0.44 -3.51
N ALA A 194 1.87 0.16 -3.59
CA ALA A 194 1.17 0.43 -4.84
C ALA A 194 1.04 1.96 -4.97
N MET A 195 1.36 2.52 -6.14
CA MET A 195 1.39 3.96 -6.33
C MET A 195 0.76 4.39 -7.65
N SER A 196 -0.08 5.41 -7.58
CA SER A 196 -0.42 6.23 -8.73
C SER A 196 0.63 7.33 -8.86
N ALA A 197 1.56 7.20 -9.79
CA ALA A 197 2.70 8.11 -9.92
C ALA A 197 2.32 9.51 -10.47
N LYS A 198 1.10 9.69 -10.96
CA LYS A 198 0.58 10.99 -11.43
C LYS A 198 0.17 11.97 -10.31
N LYS A 199 0.50 11.68 -9.06
CA LYS A 199 0.31 12.55 -7.90
C LYS A 199 1.66 13.03 -7.38
N ASP A 200 2.12 12.60 -6.23
CA ASP A 200 3.38 13.12 -5.66
C ASP A 200 4.64 12.78 -6.48
N ALA A 201 4.62 11.69 -7.25
CA ALA A 201 5.72 11.39 -8.18
C ALA A 201 5.70 12.27 -9.46
N MET A 202 4.67 13.10 -9.67
CA MET A 202 4.59 14.18 -10.64
C MET A 202 4.80 13.78 -12.11
N VAL A 203 4.45 12.54 -12.48
CA VAL A 203 4.48 12.11 -13.88
C VAL A 203 3.11 12.27 -14.56
N PRO A 204 3.04 12.50 -15.87
CA PRO A 204 1.77 12.64 -16.60
C PRO A 204 0.89 11.39 -16.51
N MET A 205 1.49 10.22 -16.58
CA MET A 205 0.85 8.92 -16.44
C MET A 205 1.86 7.90 -15.93
N GLY A 206 1.42 7.00 -15.07
CA GLY A 206 2.26 5.93 -14.56
C GLY A 206 1.80 5.44 -13.20
N GLY A 207 2.27 4.27 -12.85
CA GLY A 207 2.11 3.65 -11.54
C GLY A 207 3.29 2.76 -11.21
N LEU A 208 3.37 2.37 -9.96
CA LEU A 208 4.40 1.46 -9.46
C LEU A 208 3.75 0.44 -8.54
N LEU A 209 4.25 -0.79 -8.65
CA LEU A 209 4.05 -1.85 -7.67
C LEU A 209 5.44 -2.33 -7.24
N CYS A 210 5.75 -2.23 -5.96
CA CYS A 210 7.06 -2.60 -5.47
C CYS A 210 6.95 -3.52 -4.25
N MET A 211 7.93 -4.42 -4.11
CA MET A 211 8.07 -5.33 -2.98
C MET A 211 9.38 -5.07 -2.25
N LYS A 212 9.35 -5.23 -0.94
CA LYS A 212 10.42 -4.80 -0.05
C LYS A 212 11.70 -5.60 -0.24
N ASP A 213 11.60 -6.93 -0.19
CA ASP A 213 12.73 -7.84 -0.16
C ASP A 213 12.39 -9.24 -0.69
N ASP A 214 13.32 -10.18 -0.56
CA ASP A 214 13.21 -11.54 -1.08
C ASP A 214 12.08 -12.38 -0.46
N SER A 215 11.53 -11.98 0.69
CA SER A 215 10.36 -12.66 1.27
C SER A 215 9.11 -12.55 0.41
N PHE A 216 9.10 -11.58 -0.51
CA PHE A 216 8.03 -11.36 -1.49
C PHE A 216 8.43 -11.69 -2.94
N PHE A 217 9.53 -12.43 -3.14
CA PHE A 217 10.01 -12.76 -4.49
C PHE A 217 8.99 -13.56 -5.31
N ASP A 218 8.29 -14.52 -4.69
CA ASP A 218 7.26 -15.30 -5.36
C ASP A 218 6.09 -14.40 -5.81
N VAL A 219 5.63 -13.51 -4.91
CA VAL A 219 4.60 -12.51 -5.21
C VAL A 219 5.05 -11.58 -6.33
N TYR A 220 6.31 -11.11 -6.28
CA TYR A 220 6.89 -10.30 -7.34
C TYR A 220 6.86 -11.00 -8.69
N THR A 221 7.29 -12.27 -8.73
CA THR A 221 7.37 -13.04 -9.98
C THR A 221 5.98 -13.24 -10.59
N GLU A 222 4.97 -13.58 -9.77
CA GLU A 222 3.59 -13.74 -10.23
C GLU A 222 2.99 -12.40 -10.69
N CYS A 223 3.17 -11.34 -9.93
CA CYS A 223 2.73 -9.99 -10.29
C CYS A 223 3.38 -9.51 -11.60
N ARG A 224 4.69 -9.73 -11.77
CA ARG A 224 5.39 -9.39 -13.00
C ARG A 224 4.85 -10.13 -14.22
N THR A 225 4.56 -11.41 -14.05
CA THR A 225 3.96 -12.23 -15.12
C THR A 225 2.59 -11.71 -15.51
N LEU A 226 1.72 -11.41 -14.55
CA LEU A 226 0.40 -10.83 -14.80
C LEU A 226 0.50 -9.44 -15.45
N CYS A 227 1.43 -8.60 -15.05
CA CYS A 227 1.66 -7.30 -15.64
C CYS A 227 1.98 -7.42 -17.15
N VAL A 228 2.84 -8.37 -17.52
CA VAL A 228 3.18 -8.65 -18.91
C VAL A 228 1.97 -9.13 -19.71
N VAL A 229 1.15 -10.00 -19.13
CA VAL A 229 0.00 -10.63 -19.82
C VAL A 229 -1.18 -9.66 -19.94
N GLN A 230 -1.46 -8.88 -18.91
CA GLN A 230 -2.67 -8.03 -18.84
C GLN A 230 -2.44 -6.61 -19.35
N GLU A 231 -1.31 -6.01 -19.02
CA GLU A 231 -1.01 -4.62 -19.38
C GLU A 231 -0.04 -4.50 -20.56
N GLY A 232 0.57 -5.60 -20.97
CA GLY A 232 1.77 -5.55 -21.82
C GLY A 232 2.95 -5.01 -21.02
N PHE A 233 4.07 -4.77 -21.67
CA PHE A 233 5.13 -3.97 -21.04
C PHE A 233 4.65 -2.52 -21.00
N PRO A 234 4.53 -1.91 -19.81
CA PRO A 234 4.23 -0.50 -19.75
C PRO A 234 5.28 0.23 -20.57
N THR A 235 4.84 0.81 -21.67
CA THR A 235 5.63 1.79 -22.37
C THR A 235 5.75 2.93 -21.38
N TYR A 236 6.93 3.13 -20.84
CA TYR A 236 7.23 4.28 -20.03
C TYR A 236 6.87 5.51 -20.86
N GLY A 237 5.73 6.12 -20.55
CA GLY A 237 5.38 7.41 -21.09
C GLY A 237 6.57 8.31 -20.80
N GLY A 238 7.20 8.74 -21.86
CA GLY A 238 8.49 9.40 -21.86
C GLY A 238 8.56 10.67 -21.07
#